data_23023f7bddabb6095caaa6e17118162e
#
_entry.id   23023f7bddabb6095caaa6e17118162e
#
_cell.length_a   1.000
_cell.length_b   1.000
_cell.length_c   1.000
_cell.angle_alpha   90.00
_cell.angle_beta   90.00
_cell.angle_gamma   90.00
#
_symmetry.space_group_name_H-M   'P 1'
#
loop_
_entity.id
_entity.type
_entity.pdbx_description
1 polymer ?
#
loop_
_entity_poly.entity_id
_entity_poly.type
_entity_poly.pdbx_seq_one_letter_code
_entity_poly.pdbx_strand_id
1 'polypeptide(L)'
;MTEFEKMRHGEFYDYTNDEGNTGDVRARQLCAKLQTMTLEDKDYRRVIEDLIPGIPASTIVNPPFHCDHGHGIRLGKNVFINYNATMLDGGMITIGDNCQIGPNCQLVTPNHPIDYMERRKPIERCLPITIGNDCWLGAGVIVCPGVTIGDRCVIGAGSVVVKDIPADSMAVGNPAKVIKKLIPESRDEQFQSLLDGLLKKFTKKGYTAEDFYGGCTLCGDANEFALDIIDRSEERR
;
A
#
# COMPACT_ATOMS: atom_id res chain seq x y z
N MET A 1 -22.07 -18.21 17.77
CA MET A 1 -21.15 -17.71 16.72
C MET A 1 -20.63 -18.92 16.00
N THR A 2 -20.79 -19.00 14.69
CA THR A 2 -20.24 -20.05 13.84
C THR A 2 -18.71 -19.91 13.73
N GLU A 3 -17.99 -20.94 13.29
CA GLU A 3 -16.55 -20.85 13.07
C GLU A 3 -16.20 -19.78 12.01
N PHE A 4 -17.04 -19.62 11.00
CA PHE A 4 -16.91 -18.55 10.00
C PHE A 4 -17.08 -17.14 10.63
N GLU A 5 -18.04 -16.95 11.52
CA GLU A 5 -18.20 -15.68 12.23
C GLU A 5 -17.00 -15.39 13.14
N LYS A 6 -16.47 -16.38 13.87
CA LYS A 6 -15.25 -16.25 14.68
C LYS A 6 -14.06 -15.80 13.82
N MET A 7 -13.86 -16.46 12.66
CA MET A 7 -12.81 -16.10 11.68
C MET A 7 -12.91 -14.62 11.30
N ARG A 8 -14.12 -14.16 10.93
CA ARG A 8 -14.36 -12.77 10.51
C ARG A 8 -14.21 -11.73 11.64
N HIS A 9 -14.40 -12.15 12.89
CA HIS A 9 -14.22 -11.29 14.06
C HIS A 9 -12.82 -11.34 14.67
N GLY A 10 -11.88 -12.11 14.07
CA GLY A 10 -10.50 -12.20 14.55
C GLY A 10 -10.34 -13.06 15.80
N GLU A 11 -11.32 -13.91 16.10
CA GLU A 11 -11.26 -14.89 17.18
C GLU A 11 -10.58 -16.18 16.69
N PHE A 12 -10.10 -17.01 17.63
CA PHE A 12 -9.63 -18.34 17.28
C PHE A 12 -10.80 -19.23 16.83
N TYR A 13 -10.64 -19.88 15.68
CA TYR A 13 -11.63 -20.76 15.08
C TYR A 13 -10.99 -22.06 14.61
N ASP A 14 -11.78 -23.09 14.49
CA ASP A 14 -11.37 -24.38 13.94
C ASP A 14 -11.51 -24.35 12.41
N TYR A 15 -10.35 -24.32 11.70
CA TYR A 15 -10.33 -24.25 10.25
C TYR A 15 -10.64 -25.59 9.55
N THR A 16 -10.80 -26.68 10.30
CA THR A 16 -11.22 -27.98 9.73
C THR A 16 -12.74 -28.16 9.72
N ASN A 17 -13.47 -27.27 10.40
CA ASN A 17 -14.92 -27.30 10.42
C ASN A 17 -15.49 -26.83 9.07
N ASP A 18 -16.40 -27.62 8.49
CA ASP A 18 -17.03 -27.33 7.18
C ASP A 18 -17.72 -25.97 7.12
N GLU A 19 -18.19 -25.42 8.26
CA GLU A 19 -18.75 -24.08 8.36
C GLU A 19 -17.71 -22.96 8.13
N GLY A 20 -16.43 -23.18 8.45
CA GLY A 20 -15.32 -22.29 8.19
C GLY A 20 -14.85 -22.31 6.73
N ASN A 21 -15.10 -23.40 6.05
CA ASN A 21 -14.59 -23.70 4.70
C ASN A 21 -15.51 -23.26 3.54
N THR A 22 -16.60 -22.56 3.80
CA THR A 22 -17.68 -22.29 2.83
C THR A 22 -17.31 -21.35 1.66
N GLY A 23 -16.07 -20.92 1.54
CA GLY A 23 -15.62 -20.06 0.43
C GLY A 23 -14.44 -20.65 -0.36
N ASP A 24 -13.65 -21.51 0.27
CA ASP A 24 -12.35 -21.94 -0.22
C ASP A 24 -12.38 -22.71 -1.53
N VAL A 25 -13.33 -23.64 -1.70
CA VAL A 25 -13.43 -24.47 -2.91
C VAL A 25 -13.73 -23.59 -4.13
N ARG A 26 -14.69 -22.68 -3.99
CA ARG A 26 -15.06 -21.72 -5.05
C ARG A 26 -13.88 -20.79 -5.39
N ALA A 27 -13.24 -20.21 -4.39
CA ALA A 27 -12.12 -19.30 -4.58
C ALA A 27 -10.94 -20.01 -5.24
N ARG A 28 -10.57 -21.21 -4.78
CA ARG A 28 -9.53 -22.03 -5.40
C ARG A 28 -9.81 -22.34 -6.86
N GLN A 29 -11.05 -22.68 -7.23
CA GLN A 29 -11.43 -22.94 -8.62
C GLN A 29 -11.33 -21.67 -9.49
N LEU A 30 -11.76 -20.52 -8.99
CA LEU A 30 -11.67 -19.25 -9.70
C LEU A 30 -10.21 -18.77 -9.82
N CYS A 31 -9.40 -18.89 -8.76
CA CYS A 31 -7.96 -18.61 -8.83
C CYS A 31 -7.24 -19.53 -9.84
N ALA A 32 -7.54 -20.83 -9.84
CA ALA A 32 -6.98 -21.78 -10.82
C ALA A 32 -7.37 -21.38 -12.26
N LYS A 33 -8.60 -20.91 -12.47
CA LYS A 33 -9.04 -20.41 -13.77
C LYS A 33 -8.29 -19.13 -14.18
N LEU A 34 -8.09 -18.18 -13.26
CA LEU A 34 -7.33 -16.96 -13.51
C LEU A 34 -5.88 -17.21 -13.90
N GLN A 35 -5.25 -18.31 -13.46
CA GLN A 35 -3.85 -18.62 -13.80
C GLN A 35 -3.57 -18.72 -15.31
N THR A 36 -4.58 -19.06 -16.10
CA THR A 36 -4.46 -19.22 -17.56
C THR A 36 -5.11 -18.09 -18.34
N MET A 37 -5.58 -17.04 -17.65
CA MET A 37 -6.26 -15.89 -18.27
C MET A 37 -5.34 -14.68 -18.36
N THR A 38 -5.69 -13.80 -19.28
CA THR A 38 -5.16 -12.46 -19.44
C THR A 38 -6.28 -11.43 -19.27
N LEU A 39 -5.93 -10.15 -19.20
CA LEU A 39 -6.93 -9.07 -19.08
C LEU A 39 -7.82 -8.96 -20.33
N GLU A 40 -7.34 -9.45 -21.49
CA GLU A 40 -8.03 -9.44 -22.78
C GLU A 40 -9.05 -10.57 -22.95
N ASP A 41 -9.01 -11.56 -22.04
CA ASP A 41 -9.96 -12.67 -22.10
C ASP A 41 -11.39 -12.20 -21.82
N LYS A 42 -12.33 -12.59 -22.67
CA LYS A 42 -13.74 -12.17 -22.58
C LYS A 42 -14.40 -12.48 -21.24
N ASP A 43 -13.97 -13.57 -20.60
CA ASP A 43 -14.50 -14.01 -19.32
C ASP A 43 -13.74 -13.44 -18.11
N TYR A 44 -12.59 -12.78 -18.31
CA TYR A 44 -11.76 -12.28 -17.21
C TYR A 44 -12.60 -11.45 -16.22
N ARG A 45 -13.31 -10.44 -16.71
CA ARG A 45 -14.08 -9.53 -15.83
C ARG A 45 -15.10 -10.28 -14.99
N ARG A 46 -15.82 -11.21 -15.59
CA ARG A 46 -16.80 -12.05 -14.88
C ARG A 46 -16.14 -12.91 -13.81
N VAL A 47 -15.00 -13.54 -14.13
CA VAL A 47 -14.29 -14.41 -13.18
C VAL A 47 -13.77 -13.61 -11.98
N ILE A 48 -13.24 -12.41 -12.19
CA ILE A 48 -12.76 -11.58 -11.08
C ILE A 48 -13.89 -11.01 -10.24
N GLU A 49 -15.04 -10.65 -10.84
CA GLU A 49 -16.25 -10.23 -10.11
C GLU A 49 -16.87 -11.38 -9.32
N ASP A 50 -16.87 -12.58 -9.89
CA ASP A 50 -17.27 -13.79 -9.16
C ASP A 50 -16.34 -14.07 -7.99
N LEU A 51 -15.04 -13.80 -8.08
CA LEU A 51 -14.06 -14.02 -7.02
C LEU A 51 -14.13 -12.93 -5.95
N ILE A 52 -14.15 -11.66 -6.36
CA ILE A 52 -14.18 -10.48 -5.49
C ILE A 52 -15.47 -9.71 -5.74
N PRO A 53 -16.57 -10.07 -5.06
CA PRO A 53 -17.85 -9.42 -5.28
C PRO A 53 -17.83 -7.93 -4.96
N GLY A 54 -18.36 -7.13 -5.88
CA GLY A 54 -18.42 -5.67 -5.74
C GLY A 54 -17.14 -4.93 -6.11
N ILE A 55 -16.17 -5.61 -6.75
CA ILE A 55 -14.96 -4.95 -7.29
C ILE A 55 -15.35 -3.85 -8.29
N PRO A 56 -14.88 -2.58 -8.12
CA PRO A 56 -15.19 -1.49 -9.03
C PRO A 56 -14.70 -1.76 -10.45
N ALA A 57 -15.46 -1.27 -11.46
CA ALA A 57 -15.10 -1.47 -12.87
C ALA A 57 -13.75 -0.86 -13.25
N SER A 58 -13.33 0.20 -12.55
CA SER A 58 -12.02 0.85 -12.76
C SER A 58 -10.85 0.14 -12.10
N THR A 59 -11.10 -0.93 -11.33
CA THR A 59 -10.06 -1.66 -10.60
C THR A 59 -9.62 -2.89 -11.38
N ILE A 60 -8.31 -3.09 -11.46
CA ILE A 60 -7.65 -4.15 -12.24
C ILE A 60 -6.85 -5.06 -11.31
N VAL A 61 -7.01 -6.36 -11.51
CA VAL A 61 -6.20 -7.40 -10.83
C VAL A 61 -5.53 -8.25 -11.88
N ASN A 62 -4.21 -8.09 -12.06
CA ASN A 62 -3.47 -8.90 -13.04
C ASN A 62 -3.34 -10.36 -12.60
N PRO A 63 -3.75 -11.31 -13.43
CA PRO A 63 -3.50 -12.73 -13.17
C PRO A 63 -1.99 -13.08 -13.31
N PRO A 64 -1.53 -14.13 -12.62
CA PRO A 64 -2.26 -14.93 -11.64
C PRO A 64 -2.48 -14.17 -10.33
N PHE A 65 -3.59 -14.49 -9.65
CA PHE A 65 -3.97 -13.95 -8.35
C PHE A 65 -4.42 -15.08 -7.43
N HIS A 66 -4.12 -15.00 -6.15
CA HIS A 66 -4.44 -16.01 -5.16
C HIS A 66 -5.12 -15.40 -3.93
N CYS A 67 -6.16 -16.06 -3.44
CA CYS A 67 -6.81 -15.72 -2.20
C CYS A 67 -7.45 -16.96 -1.56
N ASP A 68 -7.87 -16.86 -0.29
CA ASP A 68 -8.57 -17.93 0.41
C ASP A 68 -10.07 -17.95 0.04
N HIS A 69 -10.74 -16.83 0.13
CA HIS A 69 -12.19 -16.72 -0.06
C HIS A 69 -12.58 -15.75 -1.17
N GLY A 70 -11.85 -14.66 -1.35
CA GLY A 70 -12.13 -13.57 -2.27
C GLY A 70 -13.22 -12.61 -1.78
N HIS A 71 -14.25 -13.12 -1.14
CA HIS A 71 -15.35 -12.31 -0.59
C HIS A 71 -14.98 -11.55 0.71
N GLY A 72 -13.81 -11.78 1.27
CA GLY A 72 -13.20 -10.98 2.33
C GLY A 72 -12.39 -9.79 1.83
N ILE A 73 -12.24 -9.64 0.51
CA ILE A 73 -11.48 -8.56 -0.10
C ILE A 73 -12.43 -7.41 -0.49
N ARG A 74 -12.04 -6.18 -0.11
CA ARG A 74 -12.73 -4.94 -0.51
C ARG A 74 -11.73 -4.02 -1.17
N LEU A 75 -11.99 -3.68 -2.42
CA LEU A 75 -11.13 -2.81 -3.23
C LEU A 75 -11.86 -1.52 -3.55
N GLY A 76 -11.17 -0.40 -3.42
CA GLY A 76 -11.62 0.91 -3.88
C GLY A 76 -11.55 1.06 -5.40
N LYS A 77 -11.84 2.28 -5.90
CA LYS A 77 -11.76 2.64 -7.32
C LYS A 77 -10.30 2.83 -7.74
N ASN A 78 -10.02 2.56 -9.03
CA ASN A 78 -8.71 2.79 -9.64
C ASN A 78 -7.57 2.06 -8.92
N VAL A 79 -7.85 0.94 -8.27
CA VAL A 79 -6.81 0.09 -7.68
C VAL A 79 -6.18 -0.76 -8.78
N PHE A 80 -4.86 -0.82 -8.79
CA PHE A 80 -4.10 -1.70 -9.67
C PHE A 80 -3.34 -2.72 -8.84
N ILE A 81 -3.66 -3.99 -9.01
CA ILE A 81 -2.97 -5.12 -8.38
C ILE A 81 -2.17 -5.84 -9.46
N ASN A 82 -0.86 -5.87 -9.29
CA ASN A 82 0.07 -6.46 -10.25
C ASN A 82 0.17 -8.00 -10.06
N TYR A 83 0.94 -8.67 -10.92
CA TYR A 83 1.05 -10.12 -11.03
C TYR A 83 1.44 -10.81 -9.73
N ASN A 84 0.94 -12.03 -9.53
CA ASN A 84 1.28 -12.93 -8.41
C ASN A 84 0.96 -12.37 -7.03
N ALA A 85 -0.04 -11.49 -6.92
CA ALA A 85 -0.49 -11.06 -5.61
C ALA A 85 -1.20 -12.19 -4.87
N THR A 86 -0.92 -12.34 -3.57
CA THR A 86 -1.56 -13.31 -2.68
C THR A 86 -2.24 -12.58 -1.53
N MET A 87 -3.55 -12.77 -1.39
CA MET A 87 -4.36 -12.14 -0.35
C MET A 87 -5.11 -13.21 0.45
N LEU A 88 -4.56 -13.61 1.59
CA LEU A 88 -5.21 -14.60 2.46
C LEU A 88 -6.27 -13.88 3.30
N ASP A 89 -7.49 -13.89 2.81
CA ASP A 89 -8.60 -13.06 3.26
C ASP A 89 -9.57 -13.76 4.23
N GLY A 90 -9.04 -14.61 5.11
CA GLY A 90 -9.80 -15.11 6.25
C GLY A 90 -10.31 -13.95 7.14
N GLY A 91 -9.46 -12.99 7.49
CA GLY A 91 -9.86 -11.65 7.93
C GLY A 91 -10.16 -10.73 6.76
N MET A 92 -10.85 -9.62 7.03
CA MET A 92 -11.13 -8.64 5.98
C MET A 92 -9.84 -7.97 5.49
N ILE A 93 -9.68 -7.84 4.17
CA ILE A 93 -8.65 -7.03 3.52
C ILE A 93 -9.34 -5.88 2.83
N THR A 94 -9.04 -4.66 3.24
CA THR A 94 -9.59 -3.44 2.65
C THR A 94 -8.47 -2.61 2.03
N ILE A 95 -8.62 -2.22 0.76
CA ILE A 95 -7.69 -1.33 0.04
C ILE A 95 -8.49 -0.15 -0.48
N GLY A 96 -8.08 1.06 -0.13
CA GLY A 96 -8.70 2.31 -0.54
C GLY A 96 -8.54 2.62 -2.03
N ASP A 97 -9.00 3.80 -2.44
CA ASP A 97 -8.97 4.25 -3.84
C ASP A 97 -7.53 4.56 -4.32
N ASN A 98 -7.31 4.48 -5.63
CA ASN A 98 -6.09 4.89 -6.33
C ASN A 98 -4.80 4.18 -5.85
N CYS A 99 -4.90 2.99 -5.28
CA CYS A 99 -3.74 2.25 -4.78
C CYS A 99 -3.06 1.45 -5.90
N GLN A 100 -1.73 1.35 -5.80
CA GLN A 100 -0.92 0.53 -6.69
C GLN A 100 -0.18 -0.55 -5.89
N ILE A 101 -0.50 -1.80 -6.18
CA ILE A 101 0.09 -2.96 -5.51
C ILE A 101 1.06 -3.64 -6.48
N GLY A 102 2.33 -3.62 -6.14
CA GLY A 102 3.42 -4.22 -6.94
C GLY A 102 3.31 -5.74 -7.07
N PRO A 103 4.08 -6.34 -7.99
CA PRO A 103 4.04 -7.79 -8.20
C PRO A 103 4.56 -8.55 -6.97
N ASN A 104 4.06 -9.78 -6.78
CA ASN A 104 4.42 -10.67 -5.68
C ASN A 104 4.12 -10.12 -4.27
N CYS A 105 3.23 -9.14 -4.14
CA CYS A 105 2.80 -8.67 -2.83
C CYS A 105 1.94 -9.70 -2.12
N GLN A 106 2.07 -9.77 -0.80
CA GLN A 106 1.32 -10.68 0.06
C GLN A 106 0.64 -9.90 1.18
N LEU A 107 -0.67 -10.06 1.31
CA LEU A 107 -1.47 -9.56 2.40
C LEU A 107 -2.02 -10.76 3.18
N VAL A 108 -1.49 -11.00 4.38
CA VAL A 108 -1.71 -12.25 5.11
C VAL A 108 -2.47 -11.94 6.39
N THR A 109 -3.75 -12.32 6.46
CA THR A 109 -4.56 -12.11 7.67
C THR A 109 -4.49 -13.26 8.68
N PRO A 110 -4.23 -14.54 8.29
CA PRO A 110 -4.14 -15.66 9.22
C PRO A 110 -2.96 -15.56 10.18
N ASN A 111 -3.19 -16.01 11.40
CA ASN A 111 -2.20 -16.06 12.48
C ASN A 111 -2.45 -17.29 13.36
N HIS A 112 -1.45 -18.15 13.47
CA HIS A 112 -1.49 -19.34 14.32
C HIS A 112 -1.03 -19.04 15.75
N PRO A 113 -1.42 -19.87 16.76
CA PRO A 113 -0.91 -19.76 18.11
C PRO A 113 0.63 -19.80 18.16
N ILE A 114 1.22 -18.90 18.96
CA ILE A 114 2.69 -18.89 19.17
C ILE A 114 3.13 -20.12 19.96
N ASP A 115 2.33 -20.50 20.97
CA ASP A 115 2.58 -21.74 21.71
C ASP A 115 2.47 -22.95 20.78
N TYR A 116 3.50 -23.79 20.72
CA TYR A 116 3.57 -24.90 19.80
C TYR A 116 2.56 -26.03 20.13
N MET A 117 2.16 -26.18 21.40
CA MET A 117 1.16 -27.18 21.79
C MET A 117 -0.24 -26.73 21.33
N GLU A 118 -0.55 -25.45 21.48
CA GLU A 118 -1.80 -24.90 20.95
C GLU A 118 -1.82 -24.93 19.42
N ARG A 119 -0.68 -24.67 18.75
CA ARG A 119 -0.56 -24.71 17.28
C ARG A 119 -0.72 -26.11 16.69
N ARG A 120 -0.62 -27.17 17.47
CA ARG A 120 -0.95 -28.56 17.04
C ARG A 120 -2.45 -28.78 16.86
N LYS A 121 -3.27 -27.93 17.45
CA LYS A 121 -4.72 -27.92 17.24
C LYS A 121 -5.03 -27.27 15.90
N PRO A 122 -6.11 -27.65 15.21
CA PRO A 122 -6.50 -27.05 13.95
C PRO A 122 -7.15 -25.68 14.15
N ILE A 123 -6.48 -24.80 14.87
CA ILE A 123 -6.98 -23.45 15.19
C ILE A 123 -6.08 -22.37 14.64
N GLU A 124 -6.71 -21.29 14.17
CA GLU A 124 -6.07 -20.05 13.79
C GLU A 124 -7.02 -18.88 14.03
N ARG A 125 -6.53 -17.66 13.89
CA ARG A 125 -7.36 -16.46 13.87
C ARG A 125 -6.91 -15.57 12.72
N CYS A 126 -7.83 -14.79 12.17
CA CYS A 126 -7.55 -13.90 11.05
C CYS A 126 -7.73 -12.44 11.48
N LEU A 127 -6.66 -11.64 11.44
CA LEU A 127 -6.71 -10.22 11.80
C LEU A 127 -6.80 -9.37 10.53
N PRO A 128 -7.73 -8.38 10.49
CA PRO A 128 -7.96 -7.59 9.28
C PRO A 128 -6.75 -6.77 8.89
N ILE A 129 -6.59 -6.52 7.57
CA ILE A 129 -5.60 -5.61 7.01
C ILE A 129 -6.34 -4.45 6.35
N THR A 130 -5.89 -3.23 6.61
CA THR A 130 -6.41 -2.04 5.98
C THR A 130 -5.29 -1.25 5.31
N ILE A 131 -5.48 -0.89 4.04
CA ILE A 131 -4.62 0.02 3.28
C ILE A 131 -5.48 1.21 2.89
N GLY A 132 -5.05 2.42 3.25
CA GLY A 132 -5.72 3.67 2.94
C GLY A 132 -5.69 4.01 1.44
N ASN A 133 -6.09 5.23 1.10
CA ASN A 133 -6.12 5.70 -0.28
C ASN A 133 -4.72 6.13 -0.76
N ASP A 134 -4.54 6.16 -2.09
CA ASP A 134 -3.34 6.70 -2.75
C ASP A 134 -2.02 6.06 -2.28
N CYS A 135 -2.06 4.78 -1.92
CA CYS A 135 -0.90 4.03 -1.46
C CYS A 135 -0.18 3.31 -2.60
N TRP A 136 1.14 3.24 -2.50
CA TRP A 136 1.97 2.43 -3.38
C TRP A 136 2.77 1.41 -2.58
N LEU A 137 2.52 0.13 -2.82
CA LEU A 137 3.30 -0.99 -2.30
C LEU A 137 4.23 -1.48 -3.42
N GLY A 138 5.53 -1.41 -3.17
CA GLY A 138 6.56 -1.94 -4.09
C GLY A 138 6.49 -3.46 -4.23
N ALA A 139 7.24 -4.00 -5.21
CA ALA A 139 7.27 -5.44 -5.48
C ALA A 139 7.66 -6.25 -4.24
N GLY A 140 6.99 -7.38 -4.00
CA GLY A 140 7.31 -8.33 -2.93
C GLY A 140 7.07 -7.80 -1.51
N VAL A 141 6.25 -6.77 -1.33
CA VAL A 141 5.84 -6.30 0.00
C VAL A 141 4.97 -7.35 0.67
N ILE A 142 5.25 -7.62 1.96
CA ILE A 142 4.45 -8.49 2.80
C ILE A 142 3.79 -7.63 3.89
N VAL A 143 2.47 -7.70 4.00
CA VAL A 143 1.70 -7.06 5.08
C VAL A 143 1.19 -8.13 6.03
N CYS A 144 1.59 -8.02 7.30
CA CYS A 144 1.27 -8.99 8.35
C CYS A 144 -0.14 -8.76 8.94
N PRO A 145 -0.66 -9.78 9.65
CA PRO A 145 -2.02 -9.72 10.22
C PRO A 145 -2.24 -8.51 11.15
N GLY A 146 -3.39 -7.86 10.99
CA GLY A 146 -3.82 -6.77 11.86
C GLY A 146 -3.21 -5.39 11.54
N VAL A 147 -2.45 -5.26 10.47
CA VAL A 147 -1.76 -4.02 10.11
C VAL A 147 -2.70 -3.05 9.40
N THR A 148 -2.60 -1.78 9.78
CA THR A 148 -3.18 -0.65 9.07
C THR A 148 -2.07 0.22 8.44
N ILE A 149 -2.16 0.44 7.13
CA ILE A 149 -1.34 1.42 6.39
C ILE A 149 -2.24 2.61 6.07
N GLY A 150 -1.88 3.79 6.59
CA GLY A 150 -2.63 5.03 6.36
C GLY A 150 -2.57 5.51 4.91
N ASP A 151 -3.33 6.57 4.60
CA ASP A 151 -3.39 7.13 3.25
C ASP A 151 -2.03 7.65 2.76
N ARG A 152 -1.84 7.68 1.44
CA ARG A 152 -0.68 8.28 0.75
C ARG A 152 0.67 7.73 1.23
N CYS A 153 0.70 6.44 1.56
CA CYS A 153 1.92 5.77 1.96
C CYS A 153 2.65 5.13 0.79
N VAL A 154 3.98 5.11 0.87
CA VAL A 154 4.85 4.37 -0.03
C VAL A 154 5.59 3.29 0.77
N ILE A 155 5.39 2.03 0.42
CA ILE A 155 6.09 0.90 1.03
C ILE A 155 7.12 0.37 0.03
N GLY A 156 8.40 0.49 0.38
CA GLY A 156 9.49 0.07 -0.50
C GLY A 156 9.50 -1.45 -0.77
N ALA A 157 10.00 -1.83 -1.96
CA ALA A 157 10.02 -3.23 -2.39
C ALA A 157 10.72 -4.15 -1.38
N GLY A 158 10.21 -5.38 -1.23
CA GLY A 158 10.74 -6.40 -0.31
C GLY A 158 10.52 -6.10 1.18
N SER A 159 9.74 -5.09 1.52
CA SER A 159 9.46 -4.74 2.92
C SER A 159 8.48 -5.71 3.57
N VAL A 160 8.66 -5.95 4.88
CA VAL A 160 7.74 -6.72 5.72
C VAL A 160 7.11 -5.80 6.76
N VAL A 161 5.82 -5.48 6.57
CA VAL A 161 5.09 -4.55 7.42
C VAL A 161 4.44 -5.32 8.56
N VAL A 162 4.98 -5.16 9.77
CA VAL A 162 4.55 -5.87 10.99
C VAL A 162 3.87 -4.95 12.01
N LYS A 163 3.77 -3.67 11.71
CA LYS A 163 3.12 -2.64 12.55
C LYS A 163 2.47 -1.61 11.66
N ASP A 164 1.50 -0.90 12.19
CA ASP A 164 0.82 0.20 11.51
C ASP A 164 1.79 1.25 10.97
N ILE A 165 1.48 1.74 9.77
CA ILE A 165 2.20 2.83 9.12
C ILE A 165 1.28 4.05 9.10
N PRO A 166 1.67 5.17 9.73
CA PRO A 166 0.85 6.38 9.71
C PRO A 166 0.79 6.96 8.29
N ALA A 167 -0.31 7.65 7.98
CA ALA A 167 -0.48 8.33 6.70
C ALA A 167 0.72 9.22 6.32
N ASP A 168 0.85 9.51 5.03
CA ASP A 168 1.90 10.37 4.48
C ASP A 168 3.32 9.89 4.83
N SER A 169 3.56 8.60 4.73
CA SER A 169 4.83 8.00 5.15
C SER A 169 5.45 7.11 4.08
N MET A 170 6.78 7.18 3.97
CA MET A 170 7.56 6.17 3.27
C MET A 170 8.17 5.21 4.31
N ALA A 171 7.90 3.91 4.14
CA ALA A 171 8.45 2.86 5.00
C ALA A 171 9.17 1.79 4.17
N VAL A 172 10.30 1.29 4.68
CA VAL A 172 11.11 0.28 3.99
C VAL A 172 11.72 -0.72 4.97
N GLY A 173 12.07 -1.89 4.47
CA GLY A 173 12.90 -2.88 5.18
C GLY A 173 12.12 -4.03 5.81
N ASN A 174 12.84 -4.93 6.48
CA ASN A 174 12.31 -6.07 7.22
C ASN A 174 12.91 -6.08 8.64
N PRO A 175 12.14 -5.73 9.70
CA PRO A 175 10.79 -5.18 9.60
C PRO A 175 10.77 -3.76 9.00
N ALA A 176 9.67 -3.39 8.35
CA ALA A 176 9.50 -2.07 7.74
C ALA A 176 9.51 -0.96 8.81
N LYS A 177 10.25 0.11 8.51
CA LYS A 177 10.33 1.32 9.36
C LYS A 177 10.06 2.54 8.53
N VAL A 178 9.34 3.50 9.10
CA VAL A 178 9.16 4.82 8.47
C VAL A 178 10.52 5.52 8.40
N ILE A 179 10.92 5.87 7.18
CA ILE A 179 12.18 6.56 6.89
C ILE A 179 11.98 8.01 6.45
N LYS A 180 10.77 8.35 6.00
CA LYS A 180 10.45 9.69 5.52
C LYS A 180 8.96 9.98 5.69
N LYS A 181 8.62 11.24 5.98
CA LYS A 181 7.27 11.80 5.85
C LYS A 181 7.09 12.36 4.45
N LEU A 182 5.93 12.06 3.84
CA LEU A 182 5.55 12.46 2.48
C LEU A 182 4.52 13.61 2.50
N ILE A 183 4.58 14.46 3.53
CA ILE A 183 3.72 15.64 3.59
C ILE A 183 4.09 16.49 2.37
N PRO A 184 3.14 16.85 1.50
CA PRO A 184 3.41 17.82 0.45
C PRO A 184 3.90 19.10 1.13
N GLU A 185 5.15 19.44 0.92
CA GLU A 185 5.63 20.77 1.30
C GLU A 185 4.76 21.77 0.56
N SER A 186 4.22 22.77 1.27
CA SER A 186 3.56 23.89 0.61
C SER A 186 4.57 24.54 -0.35
N ARG A 187 4.09 25.22 -1.38
CA ARG A 187 4.97 25.91 -2.35
C ARG A 187 5.93 26.85 -1.61
N ASP A 188 5.47 27.46 -0.51
CA ASP A 188 6.27 28.33 0.35
C ASP A 188 7.32 27.56 1.17
N GLU A 189 7.02 26.34 1.64
CA GLU A 189 8.00 25.50 2.37
C GLU A 189 9.07 24.95 1.43
N GLN A 190 8.71 24.56 0.19
CA GLN A 190 9.67 24.18 -0.84
C GLN A 190 10.60 25.34 -1.18
N PHE A 191 10.06 26.53 -1.28
CA PHE A 191 10.81 27.75 -1.53
C PHE A 191 11.76 28.08 -0.37
N GLN A 192 11.31 28.03 0.87
CA GLN A 192 12.15 28.25 2.05
C GLN A 192 13.27 27.19 2.16
N SER A 193 12.97 25.93 1.92
CA SER A 193 13.96 24.84 1.91
C SER A 193 15.05 25.06 0.83
N LEU A 194 14.65 25.55 -0.35
CA LEU A 194 15.58 25.89 -1.43
C LEU A 194 16.46 27.08 -1.06
N LEU A 195 15.89 28.15 -0.50
CA LEU A 195 16.60 29.33 0.00
C LEU A 195 17.61 28.97 1.08
N ASP A 196 17.22 28.17 2.05
CA ASP A 196 18.11 27.71 3.13
C ASP A 196 19.26 26.85 2.58
N GLY A 197 18.98 26.00 1.60
CA GLY A 197 19.98 25.21 0.91
C GLY A 197 21.00 26.06 0.13
N LEU A 198 20.55 27.13 -0.51
CA LEU A 198 21.39 28.10 -1.21
C LEU A 198 22.23 28.91 -0.23
N LEU A 199 21.63 29.51 0.80
CA LEU A 199 22.31 30.23 1.87
C LEU A 199 23.42 29.39 2.50
N LYS A 200 23.15 28.12 2.79
CA LYS A 200 24.14 27.19 3.35
C LYS A 200 25.32 26.91 2.42
N LYS A 201 25.11 26.92 1.11
CA LYS A 201 26.17 26.80 0.09
C LYS A 201 26.99 28.08 -0.04
N PHE A 202 26.35 29.25 0.05
CA PHE A 202 27.01 30.57 -0.02
C PHE A 202 27.86 30.83 1.21
N THR A 203 27.35 30.56 2.41
CA THR A 203 28.11 30.71 3.66
C THR A 203 29.31 29.78 3.73
N LYS A 204 29.24 28.55 3.18
CA LYS A 204 30.42 27.67 3.02
C LYS A 204 31.51 28.24 2.11
N LYS A 205 31.15 29.19 1.21
CA LYS A 205 32.10 29.88 0.32
C LYS A 205 32.58 31.22 0.89
N GLY A 206 32.21 31.57 2.13
CA GLY A 206 32.65 32.78 2.81
C GLY A 206 31.80 34.00 2.55
N TYR A 207 30.61 33.84 1.94
CA TYR A 207 29.67 34.92 1.75
C TYR A 207 28.71 35.01 2.94
N THR A 208 28.27 36.21 3.28
CA THR A 208 27.26 36.46 4.32
C THR A 208 25.84 36.37 3.75
N ALA A 209 24.83 36.29 4.64
CA ALA A 209 23.44 36.40 4.23
C ALA A 209 23.14 37.80 3.61
N GLU A 210 23.79 38.84 4.07
CA GLU A 210 23.67 40.21 3.53
C GLU A 210 24.23 40.29 2.10
N ASP A 211 25.33 39.59 1.80
CA ASP A 211 25.86 39.49 0.43
C ASP A 211 24.87 38.79 -0.51
N PHE A 212 24.11 37.85 -0.01
CA PHE A 212 23.09 37.13 -0.77
C PHE A 212 21.86 37.98 -1.06
N TYR A 213 21.36 38.70 -0.03
CA TYR A 213 20.18 39.54 -0.16
C TYR A 213 20.47 40.95 -0.66
N GLY A 214 21.67 41.49 -0.40
CA GLY A 214 22.06 42.85 -0.75
C GLY A 214 22.59 43.04 -2.19
N GLY A 215 22.95 41.94 -2.87
CA GLY A 215 23.53 41.99 -4.21
C GLY A 215 22.53 42.14 -5.36
N CYS A 216 21.25 42.09 -5.13
CA CYS A 216 20.21 42.15 -6.16
C CYS A 216 19.43 43.45 -6.20
N THR A 217 20.12 44.57 -6.32
CA THR A 217 19.49 45.87 -6.61
C THR A 217 19.01 46.05 -8.05
N LEU A 218 19.23 45.03 -8.91
CA LEU A 218 18.83 45.04 -10.33
C LEU A 218 17.60 44.19 -10.64
N CYS A 219 17.14 43.35 -9.69
CA CYS A 219 15.95 42.52 -9.86
C CYS A 219 14.91 43.00 -8.85
N GLY A 220 13.91 43.71 -9.33
CA GLY A 220 12.74 44.04 -8.51
C GLY A 220 12.08 42.72 -8.07
N ASP A 221 12.11 42.49 -6.76
CA ASP A 221 11.53 41.36 -6.06
C ASP A 221 12.27 40.00 -6.17
N ALA A 222 13.01 39.66 -5.10
CA ALA A 222 13.69 38.35 -4.97
C ALA A 222 12.70 37.17 -5.08
N ASN A 223 11.41 37.42 -4.85
CA ASN A 223 10.35 36.43 -5.00
C ASN A 223 10.08 36.07 -6.48
N GLU A 224 10.15 37.01 -7.42
CA GLU A 224 9.92 36.76 -8.84
C GLU A 224 11.03 35.91 -9.46
N PHE A 225 12.29 36.17 -9.10
CA PHE A 225 13.43 35.41 -9.60
C PHE A 225 13.46 33.96 -9.11
N ALA A 226 13.05 33.74 -7.86
CA ALA A 226 12.99 32.39 -7.30
C ALA A 226 11.82 31.58 -7.84
N LEU A 227 10.69 32.20 -8.15
CA LEU A 227 9.54 31.56 -8.82
C LEU A 227 9.93 31.13 -10.25
N ASP A 228 10.69 31.93 -11.00
CA ASP A 228 11.18 31.61 -12.35
C ASP A 228 12.14 30.40 -12.34
N ILE A 229 12.94 30.23 -11.28
CA ILE A 229 13.81 29.03 -11.11
C ILE A 229 13.00 27.77 -10.85
N ILE A 230 11.90 27.87 -10.09
CA ILE A 230 11.04 26.72 -9.79
C ILE A 230 10.28 26.29 -11.04
N ASP A 231 9.67 27.21 -11.77
CA ASP A 231 8.93 26.91 -13.01
C ASP A 231 9.86 26.25 -14.07
N ARG A 232 11.08 26.72 -14.23
CA ARG A 232 12.06 26.10 -15.14
C ARG A 232 12.59 24.73 -14.68
N SER A 233 12.48 24.41 -13.39
CA SER A 233 12.84 23.09 -12.86
C SER A 233 11.76 22.05 -13.07
N GLU A 234 10.50 22.47 -13.15
CA GLU A 234 9.35 21.60 -13.46
C GLU A 234 9.25 21.28 -14.96
N GLU A 235 9.64 22.21 -15.85
CA GLU A 235 9.68 21.97 -17.32
C GLU A 235 10.79 20.98 -17.77
N ARG A 236 11.74 20.62 -16.89
CA ARG A 236 12.85 19.69 -17.18
C ARG A 236 12.68 18.30 -16.58
N ARG A 237 11.52 17.99 -16.00
CA ARG A 237 11.15 16.66 -15.51
C ARG A 237 10.12 16.02 -16.42
#